data_26237098a8b505909bdce4ec2ee3aa72
#
_entry.id   26237098a8b505909bdce4ec2ee3aa72
#
_cell.length_a   1.000
_cell.length_b   1.000
_cell.length_c   1.000
_cell.angle_alpha   90.00
_cell.angle_beta   90.00
_cell.angle_gamma   90.00
#
_symmetry.space_group_name_H-M   'P 1'
#
loop_
_entity.id
_entity.type
_entity.pdbx_description
1 polymer ?
#
loop_
_entity_poly.entity_id
_entity_poly.type
_entity_poly.pdbx_seq_one_letter_code
_entity_poly.pdbx_strand_id
1 'polypeptide(L)'
;MIGWLEGKRIDTWSNNSRKGLIVSCFGIGYEVQLLPRNLNNIATTEKINLWIHQVFREDGIYMFGFIERSERDLFRKLIETNGIGPQIAISLLDKYEYTELINAINNENITMLTKVSGIGRRIAERLTVELRGKLTEPVDKTNYVLDKKYGSKSEVSEIIEDEVIKVLTKLDYEDDEIKQALQAAKEEIHSESQSSNTASINKNDDLIDTYIKHALVWLSQEVSSKGA
;
A
#
# COMPACT_ATOMS: atom_id res chain seq x y z
N MET A 1 -16.05 12.82 -6.31
CA MET A 1 -14.98 12.72 -5.27
C MET A 1 -13.79 11.98 -5.89
N ILE A 2 -12.58 12.50 -5.75
CA ILE A 2 -11.34 11.83 -6.18
C ILE A 2 -10.89 10.93 -5.04
N GLY A 3 -10.70 9.63 -5.33
CA GLY A 3 -10.29 8.62 -4.34
C GLY A 3 -8.86 8.16 -4.48
N TRP A 4 -8.27 8.34 -5.67
CA TRP A 4 -6.92 7.92 -6.01
C TRP A 4 -6.36 8.76 -7.14
N LEU A 5 -5.05 9.03 -7.13
CA LEU A 5 -4.32 9.72 -8.18
C LEU A 5 -3.05 8.95 -8.53
N GLU A 6 -2.83 8.80 -9.82
CA GLU A 6 -1.55 8.36 -10.38
C GLU A 6 -1.04 9.44 -11.33
N GLY A 7 0.21 9.84 -11.16
CA GLY A 7 0.77 10.87 -12.00
C GLY A 7 2.24 11.12 -11.77
N LYS A 8 2.73 12.18 -12.41
CA LYS A 8 4.11 12.64 -12.29
C LYS A 8 4.19 13.76 -11.25
N ARG A 9 5.18 13.69 -10.36
CA ARG A 9 5.49 14.80 -9.44
C ARG A 9 6.01 16.00 -10.24
N ILE A 10 5.39 17.16 -10.04
CA ILE A 10 5.82 18.42 -10.67
C ILE A 10 6.63 19.24 -9.67
N ASP A 11 6.09 19.46 -8.46
CA ASP A 11 6.70 20.31 -7.45
C ASP A 11 6.29 19.89 -6.06
N THR A 12 6.98 20.42 -5.06
CA THR A 12 6.65 20.29 -3.64
C THR A 12 6.40 21.67 -3.05
N TRP A 13 5.46 21.75 -2.12
CA TRP A 13 5.15 23.00 -1.44
C TRP A 13 5.18 22.82 0.09
N SER A 14 5.50 23.91 0.79
CA SER A 14 5.48 23.96 2.24
C SER A 14 4.91 25.33 2.67
N ASN A 15 3.89 25.27 3.52
CA ASN A 15 3.26 26.44 4.13
C ASN A 15 3.05 26.17 5.63
N ASN A 16 3.91 26.75 6.46
CA ASN A 16 3.99 26.49 7.90
C ASN A 16 4.15 24.99 8.21
N SER A 17 3.19 24.40 8.94
CA SER A 17 3.16 22.97 9.26
C SER A 17 2.58 22.08 8.15
N ARG A 18 2.03 22.67 7.09
CA ARG A 18 1.43 21.93 5.98
C ARG A 18 2.46 21.73 4.89
N LYS A 19 2.55 20.52 4.41
CA LYS A 19 3.46 20.14 3.33
C LYS A 19 2.73 19.28 2.33
N GLY A 20 3.11 19.40 1.08
CA GLY A 20 2.48 18.66 0.02
C GLY A 20 3.26 18.72 -1.29
N LEU A 21 2.63 18.25 -2.33
CA LEU A 21 3.19 18.24 -3.67
C LEU A 21 2.10 18.52 -4.72
N ILE A 22 2.55 18.83 -5.92
CA ILE A 22 1.71 18.93 -7.11
C ILE A 22 1.95 17.67 -7.95
N VAL A 23 0.85 16.93 -8.18
CA VAL A 23 0.85 15.74 -9.06
C VAL A 23 0.20 16.12 -10.38
N SER A 24 0.90 15.92 -11.48
CA SER A 24 0.33 16.04 -12.81
C SER A 24 -0.27 14.71 -13.27
N CYS A 25 -1.57 14.71 -13.51
CA CYS A 25 -2.29 13.60 -14.10
C CYS A 25 -2.86 14.07 -15.44
N PHE A 26 -2.35 13.54 -16.55
CA PHE A 26 -2.79 13.90 -17.91
C PHE A 26 -2.79 15.43 -18.19
N GLY A 27 -1.79 16.15 -17.68
CA GLY A 27 -1.69 17.59 -17.89
C GLY A 27 -2.45 18.46 -16.88
N ILE A 28 -3.19 17.87 -15.95
CA ILE A 28 -3.85 18.57 -14.85
C ILE A 28 -3.01 18.44 -13.60
N GLY A 29 -2.66 19.58 -12.97
CA GLY A 29 -1.95 19.62 -11.69
C GLY A 29 -2.91 19.56 -10.49
N TYR A 30 -2.71 18.60 -9.62
CA TYR A 30 -3.44 18.46 -8.37
C TYR A 30 -2.54 18.81 -7.20
N GLU A 31 -2.94 19.80 -6.40
CA GLU A 31 -2.26 20.13 -5.15
C GLU A 31 -2.75 19.21 -4.04
N VAL A 32 -1.83 18.42 -3.47
CA VAL A 32 -2.15 17.38 -2.48
C VAL A 32 -1.30 17.58 -1.23
N GLN A 33 -1.95 17.74 -0.08
CA GLN A 33 -1.28 17.73 1.21
C GLN A 33 -0.95 16.30 1.61
N LEU A 34 0.28 16.07 2.05
CA LEU A 34 0.77 14.76 2.51
C LEU A 34 1.10 14.76 4.00
N LEU A 35 1.35 13.57 4.54
CA LEU A 35 2.04 13.42 5.82
C LEU A 35 3.48 13.94 5.65
N PRO A 36 3.95 14.88 6.50
CA PRO A 36 5.30 15.41 6.43
C PRO A 36 6.40 14.35 6.37
N ARG A 37 6.25 13.22 7.09
CA ARG A 37 7.18 12.09 7.08
C ARG A 37 7.34 11.43 5.70
N ASN A 38 6.29 11.40 4.90
CA ASN A 38 6.28 10.74 3.59
C ASN A 38 6.92 11.60 2.48
N LEU A 39 7.04 12.90 2.68
CA LEU A 39 7.55 13.81 1.65
C LEU A 39 9.00 13.49 1.25
N ASN A 40 9.85 13.12 2.22
CA ASN A 40 11.24 12.80 1.95
C ASN A 40 11.39 11.54 1.09
N ASN A 41 10.50 10.55 1.29
CA ASN A 41 10.52 9.30 0.54
C ASN A 41 10.00 9.49 -0.89
N ILE A 42 9.03 10.40 -1.07
CA ILE A 42 8.43 10.70 -2.38
C ILE A 42 9.28 11.69 -3.17
N ALA A 43 10.15 12.48 -2.51
CA ALA A 43 10.94 13.54 -3.14
C ALA A 43 11.86 13.03 -4.27
N THR A 44 12.25 11.78 -4.27
CA THR A 44 13.12 11.14 -5.26
C THR A 44 12.36 10.39 -6.36
N THR A 45 11.03 10.23 -6.23
CA THR A 45 10.22 9.41 -7.14
C THR A 45 9.56 10.26 -8.21
N GLU A 46 9.74 9.91 -9.47
CA GLU A 46 9.13 10.63 -10.60
C GLU A 46 7.63 10.29 -10.75
N LYS A 47 7.27 9.01 -10.65
CA LYS A 47 5.90 8.52 -10.75
C LYS A 47 5.33 8.28 -9.35
N ILE A 48 4.16 8.84 -9.06
CA ILE A 48 3.53 8.84 -7.74
C ILE A 48 2.14 8.27 -7.82
N ASN A 49 1.80 7.43 -6.85
CA ASN A 49 0.46 6.90 -6.60
C ASN A 49 0.02 7.32 -5.20
N LEU A 50 -1.17 7.90 -5.08
CA LEU A 50 -1.69 8.40 -3.82
C LEU A 50 -3.15 8.02 -3.63
N TRP A 51 -3.49 7.53 -2.45
CA TRP A 51 -4.87 7.42 -1.99
C TRP A 51 -5.35 8.78 -1.51
N ILE A 52 -6.49 9.26 -2.02
CA ILE A 52 -6.94 10.64 -1.81
C ILE A 52 -8.20 10.67 -0.93
N HIS A 53 -8.24 11.68 -0.06
CA HIS A 53 -9.44 12.15 0.58
C HIS A 53 -9.64 13.64 0.30
N GLN A 54 -10.82 14.03 -0.16
CA GLN A 54 -11.18 15.41 -0.43
C GLN A 54 -12.02 15.96 0.71
N VAL A 55 -11.65 17.16 1.19
CA VAL A 55 -12.43 17.94 2.13
C VAL A 55 -12.94 19.18 1.42
N PHE A 56 -14.25 19.34 1.39
CA PHE A 56 -14.92 20.51 0.81
C PHE A 56 -15.15 21.54 1.90
N ARG A 57 -14.74 22.78 1.65
CA ARG A 57 -14.96 23.93 2.52
C ARG A 57 -15.50 25.08 1.70
N GLU A 58 -15.97 26.14 2.36
CA GLU A 58 -16.46 27.36 1.71
C GLU A 58 -15.37 28.05 0.87
N ASP A 59 -14.12 27.95 1.31
CA ASP A 59 -12.95 28.56 0.68
C ASP A 59 -12.27 27.67 -0.38
N GLY A 60 -12.71 26.42 -0.56
CA GLY A 60 -12.15 25.54 -1.59
C GLY A 60 -12.19 24.05 -1.30
N ILE A 61 -11.53 23.31 -2.19
CA ILE A 61 -11.41 21.86 -2.10
C ILE A 61 -9.97 21.55 -1.68
N TYR A 62 -9.85 20.83 -0.58
CA TYR A 62 -8.55 20.40 -0.05
C TYR A 62 -8.36 18.91 -0.27
N MET A 63 -7.21 18.52 -0.85
CA MET A 63 -6.87 17.12 -1.08
C MET A 63 -5.83 16.67 -0.07
N PHE A 64 -6.08 15.55 0.58
CA PHE A 64 -5.17 14.86 1.48
C PHE A 64 -4.77 13.52 0.83
N GLY A 65 -3.46 13.33 0.67
CA GLY A 65 -2.90 12.15 0.02
C GLY A 65 -2.15 11.27 1.01
N PHE A 66 -2.27 9.97 0.79
CA PHE A 66 -1.67 8.92 1.61
C PHE A 66 -1.01 7.89 0.70
N ILE A 67 0.12 7.35 1.13
CA ILE A 67 0.79 6.27 0.41
C ILE A 67 -0.02 4.99 0.56
N GLU A 68 -0.46 4.72 1.79
CA GLU A 68 -1.22 3.52 2.12
C GLU A 68 -2.73 3.82 2.20
N ARG A 69 -3.55 2.89 1.69
CA ARG A 69 -5.01 2.98 1.81
C ARG A 69 -5.46 2.95 3.26
N SER A 70 -4.82 2.16 4.08
CA SER A 70 -5.09 2.05 5.51
C SER A 70 -4.93 3.40 6.24
N GLU A 71 -3.90 4.18 5.91
CA GLU A 71 -3.70 5.54 6.45
C GLU A 71 -4.85 6.47 6.05
N ARG A 72 -5.27 6.43 4.77
CA ARG A 72 -6.42 7.22 4.29
C ARG A 72 -7.71 6.83 5.01
N ASP A 73 -7.95 5.53 5.18
CA ASP A 73 -9.17 5.05 5.80
C ASP A 73 -9.19 5.37 7.31
N LEU A 74 -8.03 5.30 7.98
CA LEU A 74 -7.88 5.78 9.36
C LEU A 74 -8.06 7.29 9.46
N PHE A 75 -7.49 8.07 8.54
CA PHE A 75 -7.72 9.53 8.47
C PHE A 75 -9.20 9.87 8.42
N ARG A 76 -9.98 9.15 7.59
CA ARG A 76 -11.45 9.33 7.49
C ARG A 76 -12.13 9.07 8.82
N LYS A 77 -11.77 8.00 9.50
CA LYS A 77 -12.31 7.69 10.85
C LYS A 77 -11.96 8.75 11.89
N LEU A 78 -10.72 9.25 11.85
CA LEU A 78 -10.28 10.29 12.77
C LEU A 78 -11.08 11.59 12.60
N ILE A 79 -11.31 12.05 11.37
CA ILE A 79 -12.03 13.30 11.11
C ILE A 79 -13.55 13.20 11.33
N GLU A 80 -14.11 12.00 11.44
CA GLU A 80 -15.50 11.78 11.87
C GLU A 80 -15.68 12.07 13.37
N THR A 81 -14.58 12.01 14.16
CA THR A 81 -14.61 12.27 15.60
C THR A 81 -14.71 13.77 15.88
N ASN A 82 -15.69 14.13 16.69
CA ASN A 82 -15.95 15.53 17.05
C ASN A 82 -14.74 16.18 17.75
N GLY A 83 -14.24 17.28 17.20
CA GLY A 83 -13.05 18.01 17.68
C GLY A 83 -11.74 17.58 16.99
N ILE A 84 -11.78 16.63 16.06
CA ILE A 84 -10.61 16.27 15.24
C ILE A 84 -10.85 16.73 13.81
N GLY A 85 -10.19 17.84 13.46
CA GLY A 85 -10.15 18.31 12.08
C GLY A 85 -9.03 17.66 11.27
N PRO A 86 -9.01 17.87 9.94
CA PRO A 86 -8.02 17.27 9.04
C PRO A 86 -6.56 17.51 9.47
N GLN A 87 -6.22 18.69 9.99
CA GLN A 87 -4.84 18.98 10.40
C GLN A 87 -4.42 18.22 11.67
N ILE A 88 -5.35 18.00 12.61
CA ILE A 88 -5.09 17.19 13.80
C ILE A 88 -4.93 15.71 13.39
N ALA A 89 -5.78 15.24 12.49
CA ALA A 89 -5.68 13.87 11.96
C ALA A 89 -4.34 13.64 11.22
N ILE A 90 -3.91 14.58 10.38
CA ILE A 90 -2.57 14.54 9.74
C ILE A 90 -1.47 14.50 10.82
N SER A 91 -1.56 15.32 11.86
CA SER A 91 -0.55 15.34 12.93
C SER A 91 -0.49 14.04 13.73
N LEU A 92 -1.63 13.37 13.94
CA LEU A 92 -1.67 12.03 14.54
C LEU A 92 -0.97 11.00 13.67
N LEU A 93 -1.33 10.95 12.40
CA LEU A 93 -0.79 9.99 11.43
C LEU A 93 0.68 10.26 11.08
N ASP A 94 1.13 11.51 11.16
CA ASP A 94 2.54 11.86 10.96
C ASP A 94 3.41 11.43 12.13
N LYS A 95 2.87 11.55 13.36
CA LYS A 95 3.61 11.27 14.59
C LYS A 95 3.67 9.80 14.95
N TYR A 96 2.64 9.04 14.64
CA TYR A 96 2.50 7.64 15.00
C TYR A 96 2.27 6.76 13.78
N GLU A 97 2.89 5.59 13.78
CA GLU A 97 2.60 4.57 12.78
C GLU A 97 1.17 4.05 12.94
N TYR A 98 0.62 3.51 11.85
CA TYR A 98 -0.76 3.04 11.79
C TYR A 98 -1.13 2.08 12.94
N THR A 99 -0.33 1.04 13.15
CA THR A 99 -0.55 0.03 14.19
C THR A 99 -0.40 0.62 15.60
N GLU A 100 0.58 1.50 15.79
CA GLU A 100 0.83 2.17 17.06
C GLU A 100 -0.36 3.07 17.46
N LEU A 101 -0.92 3.81 16.50
CA LEU A 101 -2.06 4.69 16.74
C LEU A 101 -3.33 3.89 17.07
N ILE A 102 -3.60 2.80 16.35
CA ILE A 102 -4.74 1.91 16.63
C ILE A 102 -4.60 1.30 18.04
N ASN A 103 -3.43 0.81 18.39
CA ASN A 103 -3.18 0.24 19.70
C ASN A 103 -3.36 1.29 20.81
N ALA A 104 -2.90 2.53 20.58
CA ALA A 104 -3.08 3.61 21.54
C ALA A 104 -4.58 3.95 21.77
N ILE A 105 -5.38 3.92 20.71
CA ILE A 105 -6.84 4.16 20.79
C ILE A 105 -7.53 3.00 21.50
N ASN A 106 -7.25 1.75 21.12
CA ASN A 106 -7.89 0.57 21.68
C ASN A 106 -7.54 0.36 23.17
N ASN A 107 -6.31 0.70 23.56
CA ASN A 107 -5.83 0.60 24.94
C ASN A 107 -6.05 1.89 25.75
N GLU A 108 -6.81 2.86 25.24
CA GLU A 108 -7.12 4.13 25.91
C GLU A 108 -5.87 4.88 26.42
N ASN A 109 -4.80 4.87 25.61
CA ASN A 109 -3.55 5.55 25.98
C ASN A 109 -3.66 7.08 25.77
N ILE A 110 -4.42 7.72 26.68
CA ILE A 110 -4.67 9.16 26.65
C ILE A 110 -3.35 9.95 26.69
N THR A 111 -2.37 9.49 27.48
CA THR A 111 -1.08 10.16 27.62
C THR A 111 -0.32 10.24 26.29
N MET A 112 -0.40 9.20 25.50
CA MET A 112 0.23 9.16 24.16
C MET A 112 -0.49 10.12 23.20
N LEU A 113 -1.80 10.06 23.15
CA LEU A 113 -2.61 10.87 22.23
C LEU A 113 -2.49 12.38 22.52
N THR A 114 -2.43 12.78 23.78
CA THR A 114 -2.27 14.19 24.18
C THR A 114 -0.91 14.80 23.86
N LYS A 115 0.09 13.98 23.46
CA LYS A 115 1.37 14.50 22.95
C LYS A 115 1.28 15.14 21.57
N VAL A 116 0.14 15.00 20.88
CA VAL A 116 -0.10 15.65 19.58
C VAL A 116 -0.69 17.02 19.80
N SER A 117 -0.12 18.01 19.14
CA SER A 117 -0.59 19.39 19.23
C SER A 117 -2.06 19.48 18.78
N GLY A 118 -2.88 20.18 19.55
CA GLY A 118 -4.32 20.31 19.30
C GLY A 118 -5.18 19.20 19.92
N ILE A 119 -4.58 18.19 20.55
CA ILE A 119 -5.33 17.16 21.27
C ILE A 119 -5.18 17.34 22.77
N GLY A 120 -6.24 17.88 23.40
CA GLY A 120 -6.37 17.91 24.84
C GLY A 120 -7.00 16.60 25.37
N ARG A 121 -6.97 16.42 26.70
CA ARG A 121 -7.47 15.22 27.37
C ARG A 121 -8.91 14.85 26.94
N ARG A 122 -9.82 15.83 26.85
CA ARG A 122 -11.21 15.62 26.43
C ARG A 122 -11.34 15.06 25.01
N ILE A 123 -10.50 15.55 24.08
CA ILE A 123 -10.51 15.06 22.70
C ILE A 123 -9.92 13.64 22.65
N ALA A 124 -8.84 13.38 23.39
CA ALA A 124 -8.24 12.07 23.49
C ALA A 124 -9.20 11.01 24.07
N GLU A 125 -9.89 11.34 25.18
CA GLU A 125 -10.92 10.48 25.78
C GLU A 125 -12.07 10.21 24.80
N ARG A 126 -12.57 11.23 24.10
CA ARG A 126 -13.60 11.07 23.08
C ARG A 126 -13.14 10.17 21.94
N LEU A 127 -11.92 10.41 21.41
CA LEU A 127 -11.33 9.62 20.33
C LEU A 127 -11.30 8.13 20.68
N THR A 128 -10.86 7.80 21.91
CA THR A 128 -10.81 6.40 22.37
C THR A 128 -12.21 5.81 22.51
N VAL A 129 -13.17 6.55 23.07
CA VAL A 129 -14.55 6.06 23.24
C VAL A 129 -15.24 5.85 21.88
N GLU A 130 -15.10 6.80 20.95
CA GLU A 130 -15.81 6.74 19.66
C GLU A 130 -15.20 5.70 18.69
N LEU A 131 -13.88 5.49 18.73
CA LEU A 131 -13.19 4.63 17.77
C LEU A 131 -12.76 3.27 18.31
N ARG A 132 -12.78 3.06 19.63
CA ARG A 132 -12.46 1.77 20.24
C ARG A 132 -13.33 0.66 19.65
N GLY A 133 -12.69 -0.43 19.22
CA GLY A 133 -13.35 -1.58 18.60
C GLY A 133 -13.92 -1.34 17.18
N LYS A 134 -13.88 -0.09 16.68
CA LYS A 134 -14.23 0.23 15.29
C LYS A 134 -13.03 0.26 14.37
N LEU A 135 -11.83 0.31 14.95
CA LEU A 135 -10.56 0.22 14.24
C LEU A 135 -10.09 -1.23 14.36
N THR A 136 -10.45 -2.03 13.38
CA THR A 136 -9.84 -3.35 13.21
C THR A 136 -8.48 -3.14 12.56
N GLU A 137 -7.50 -3.96 12.96
CA GLU A 137 -6.28 -4.07 12.16
C GLU A 137 -6.68 -4.37 10.72
N PRO A 138 -5.94 -3.87 9.72
CA PRO A 138 -6.29 -4.14 8.34
C PRO A 138 -6.38 -5.66 8.18
N VAL A 139 -7.60 -6.16 8.00
CA VAL A 139 -7.83 -7.50 7.53
C VAL A 139 -7.32 -7.49 6.12
N ASP A 140 -6.30 -8.27 5.88
CA ASP A 140 -5.64 -8.52 4.60
C ASP A 140 -4.47 -7.60 4.21
N LYS A 141 -3.30 -8.04 4.64
CA LYS A 141 -2.06 -7.83 3.89
C LYS A 141 -2.10 -8.53 2.51
N THR A 142 -3.15 -9.26 2.21
CA THR A 142 -3.23 -10.15 1.04
C THR A 142 -3.91 -9.57 -0.20
N ASN A 143 -4.61 -8.42 -0.12
CA ASN A 143 -5.32 -7.86 -1.28
C ASN A 143 -4.77 -6.52 -1.82
N TYR A 144 -3.56 -6.11 -1.41
CA TYR A 144 -2.92 -4.90 -1.92
C TYR A 144 -1.55 -5.20 -2.53
N VAL A 145 -1.51 -6.12 -3.48
CA VAL A 145 -0.31 -6.42 -4.29
C VAL A 145 0.03 -5.27 -5.26
N LEU A 146 -0.75 -4.19 -5.30
CA LEU A 146 -0.51 -3.07 -6.20
C LEU A 146 0.51 -2.04 -5.71
N ASP A 147 0.88 -2.01 -4.42
CA ASP A 147 1.67 -0.89 -3.89
C ASP A 147 3.07 -1.22 -3.35
N LYS A 148 3.53 -2.47 -3.41
CA LYS A 148 4.93 -2.79 -3.07
C LYS A 148 5.83 -2.91 -4.30
N LYS A 149 5.92 -1.86 -5.10
CA LYS A 149 6.82 -1.84 -6.27
C LYS A 149 8.20 -1.25 -5.99
N TYR A 150 8.64 -1.11 -4.74
CA TYR A 150 10.00 -0.70 -4.39
C TYR A 150 10.50 -1.35 -3.08
N GLY A 151 10.50 -2.68 -3.04
CA GLY A 151 11.24 -3.50 -2.06
C GLY A 151 12.32 -4.30 -2.77
N SER A 152 13.34 -4.73 -2.07
CA SER A 152 14.48 -5.48 -2.61
C SER A 152 14.06 -6.70 -3.46
N LYS A 153 14.87 -7.09 -4.44
CA LYS A 153 14.63 -8.23 -5.35
C LYS A 153 14.22 -9.55 -4.65
N SER A 154 14.54 -9.74 -3.38
CA SER A 154 14.19 -10.93 -2.57
C SER A 154 12.73 -10.95 -2.11
N GLU A 155 12.13 -9.79 -1.77
CA GLU A 155 10.74 -9.72 -1.30
C GLU A 155 9.72 -9.88 -2.44
N VAL A 156 10.09 -9.47 -3.67
CA VAL A 156 9.25 -9.66 -4.86
C VAL A 156 9.14 -11.14 -5.23
N SER A 157 10.21 -11.91 -5.05
CA SER A 157 10.22 -13.35 -5.32
C SER A 157 9.27 -14.12 -4.40
N GLU A 158 9.26 -13.82 -3.11
CA GLU A 158 8.39 -14.50 -2.13
C GLU A 158 6.90 -14.23 -2.40
N ILE A 159 6.54 -13.01 -2.79
CA ILE A 159 5.15 -12.63 -3.09
C ILE A 159 4.63 -13.36 -4.34
N ILE A 160 5.46 -13.47 -5.38
CA ILE A 160 5.11 -14.18 -6.61
C ILE A 160 4.91 -15.67 -6.32
N GLU A 161 5.78 -16.25 -5.51
CA GLU A 161 5.68 -17.66 -5.11
C GLU A 161 4.39 -17.95 -4.36
N ASP A 162 4.03 -17.12 -3.38
CA ASP A 162 2.77 -17.24 -2.63
C ASP A 162 1.53 -17.15 -3.52
N GLU A 163 1.54 -16.32 -4.56
CA GLU A 163 0.42 -16.16 -5.48
C GLU A 163 0.30 -17.38 -6.39
N VAL A 164 1.42 -17.88 -6.91
CA VAL A 164 1.47 -19.10 -7.76
C VAL A 164 1.04 -20.32 -6.95
N ILE A 165 1.49 -20.47 -5.70
CA ILE A 165 1.05 -21.55 -4.78
C ILE A 165 -0.47 -21.53 -4.63
N LYS A 166 -1.06 -20.36 -4.35
CA LYS A 166 -2.53 -20.24 -4.20
C LYS A 166 -3.30 -20.65 -5.44
N VAL A 167 -2.78 -20.31 -6.63
CA VAL A 167 -3.43 -20.69 -7.90
C VAL A 167 -3.35 -22.20 -8.12
N LEU A 168 -2.16 -22.81 -7.93
CA LEU A 168 -1.96 -24.24 -8.14
C LEU A 168 -2.72 -25.10 -7.10
N THR A 169 -2.80 -24.63 -5.83
CA THR A 169 -3.64 -25.27 -4.81
C THR A 169 -5.13 -25.27 -5.17
N LYS A 170 -5.62 -24.16 -5.78
CA LYS A 170 -7.01 -24.09 -6.28
C LYS A 170 -7.27 -25.02 -7.48
N LEU A 171 -6.24 -25.45 -8.16
CA LEU A 171 -6.30 -26.42 -9.26
C LEU A 171 -6.11 -27.87 -8.78
N ASP A 172 -6.16 -28.11 -7.45
CA ASP A 172 -6.07 -29.40 -6.77
C ASP A 172 -4.72 -30.14 -6.96
N TYR A 173 -3.61 -29.39 -7.17
CA TYR A 173 -2.27 -29.98 -7.14
C TYR A 173 -1.79 -30.15 -5.71
N GLU A 174 -1.01 -31.23 -5.47
CA GLU A 174 -0.43 -31.53 -4.15
C GLU A 174 0.75 -30.61 -3.82
N ASP A 175 0.99 -30.35 -2.52
CA ASP A 175 2.04 -29.43 -2.03
C ASP A 175 3.44 -29.79 -2.56
N ASP A 176 3.75 -31.07 -2.72
CA ASP A 176 5.05 -31.52 -3.23
C ASP A 176 5.18 -31.31 -4.76
N GLU A 177 4.09 -31.44 -5.50
CA GLU A 177 4.04 -31.15 -6.93
C GLU A 177 4.20 -29.64 -7.17
N ILE A 178 3.53 -28.82 -6.36
CA ILE A 178 3.62 -27.36 -6.41
C ILE A 178 5.06 -26.88 -6.16
N LYS A 179 5.76 -27.45 -5.16
CA LYS A 179 7.15 -27.10 -4.86
C LYS A 179 8.09 -27.43 -6.00
N GLN A 180 7.95 -28.60 -6.60
CA GLN A 180 8.77 -29.04 -7.73
C GLN A 180 8.51 -28.18 -8.97
N ALA A 181 7.24 -27.88 -9.28
CA ALA A 181 6.85 -27.01 -10.39
C ALA A 181 7.39 -25.58 -10.23
N LEU A 182 7.35 -25.02 -9.01
CA LEU A 182 7.92 -23.72 -8.71
C LEU A 182 9.44 -23.69 -8.89
N GLN A 183 10.14 -24.74 -8.45
CA GLN A 183 11.59 -24.84 -8.61
C GLN A 183 11.96 -24.87 -10.09
N ALA A 184 11.28 -25.68 -10.89
CA ALA A 184 11.50 -25.79 -12.32
C ALA A 184 11.22 -24.47 -13.06
N ALA A 185 10.12 -23.80 -12.72
CA ALA A 185 9.78 -22.50 -13.29
C ALA A 185 10.86 -21.41 -12.99
N LYS A 186 11.43 -21.43 -11.77
CA LYS A 186 12.53 -20.53 -11.40
C LYS A 186 13.78 -20.73 -12.26
N GLU A 187 14.17 -21.98 -12.47
CA GLU A 187 15.37 -22.34 -13.25
C GLU A 187 15.19 -21.94 -14.71
N GLU A 188 14.01 -22.13 -15.29
CA GLU A 188 13.70 -21.81 -16.67
C GLU A 188 13.69 -20.30 -16.92
N ILE A 189 13.02 -19.52 -16.07
CA ILE A 189 12.99 -18.05 -16.14
C ILE A 189 14.40 -17.46 -15.93
N HIS A 190 15.23 -18.08 -15.08
CA HIS A 190 16.58 -17.63 -14.86
C HIS A 190 17.49 -17.88 -16.09
N SER A 191 17.29 -18.98 -16.79
CA SER A 191 18.00 -19.32 -18.03
C SER A 191 17.60 -18.40 -19.20
N GLU A 192 16.32 -18.07 -19.33
CA GLU A 192 15.82 -17.14 -20.35
C GLU A 192 16.33 -15.71 -20.14
N SER A 193 16.47 -15.26 -18.88
CA SER A 193 16.99 -13.92 -18.56
C SER A 193 18.46 -13.73 -18.88
N GLN A 194 19.23 -14.80 -19.02
CA GLN A 194 20.65 -14.75 -19.42
C GLN A 194 20.88 -14.75 -20.95
N SER A 195 19.88 -15.19 -21.71
CA SER A 195 20.02 -15.34 -23.17
C SER A 195 19.44 -14.21 -24.01
N SER A 196 18.66 -13.30 -23.42
CA SER A 196 18.01 -12.20 -24.15
C SER A 196 18.41 -10.84 -23.61
N ASN A 197 19.24 -10.16 -24.39
CA ASN A 197 19.59 -8.75 -24.25
C ASN A 197 18.46 -7.87 -24.84
N THR A 198 17.24 -7.96 -24.33
CA THR A 198 16.13 -7.13 -24.82
C THR A 198 15.17 -6.75 -23.68
N ALA A 199 15.21 -5.45 -23.37
CA ALA A 199 14.12 -4.55 -22.95
C ALA A 199 13.00 -5.08 -22.04
N SER A 200 13.02 -4.61 -20.77
CA SER A 200 11.83 -4.10 -20.02
C SER A 200 10.60 -4.99 -20.05
N ILE A 201 10.60 -6.11 -19.34
CA ILE A 201 9.36 -6.71 -18.86
C ILE A 201 8.97 -5.95 -17.59
N ASN A 202 8.19 -4.90 -17.77
CA ASN A 202 7.63 -4.08 -16.72
C ASN A 202 6.15 -4.46 -16.55
N LYS A 203 5.91 -5.53 -15.79
CA LYS A 203 4.63 -5.74 -15.10
C LYS A 203 4.77 -7.00 -14.23
N ASN A 204 4.48 -6.88 -12.93
CA ASN A 204 4.44 -8.05 -12.01
C ASN A 204 3.36 -9.07 -12.44
N ASP A 205 2.27 -8.60 -13.06
CA ASP A 205 1.22 -9.48 -13.60
C ASP A 205 1.76 -10.35 -14.73
N ASP A 206 2.56 -9.80 -15.65
CA ASP A 206 3.23 -10.57 -16.73
C ASP A 206 4.22 -11.59 -16.13
N LEU A 207 4.81 -11.30 -14.97
CA LEU A 207 5.76 -12.19 -14.30
C LEU A 207 5.06 -13.35 -13.58
N ILE A 208 3.95 -13.08 -12.87
CA ILE A 208 3.11 -14.11 -12.23
C ILE A 208 2.55 -15.05 -13.30
N ASP A 209 2.00 -14.51 -14.39
CA ASP A 209 1.48 -15.31 -15.50
C ASP A 209 2.57 -16.18 -16.13
N THR A 210 3.79 -15.66 -16.23
CA THR A 210 4.94 -16.42 -16.75
C THR A 210 5.30 -17.57 -15.80
N TYR A 211 5.37 -17.33 -14.48
CA TYR A 211 5.60 -18.38 -13.48
C TYR A 211 4.52 -19.46 -13.50
N ILE A 212 3.24 -19.07 -13.55
CA ILE A 212 2.11 -20.00 -13.63
C ILE A 212 2.21 -20.84 -14.91
N LYS A 213 2.50 -20.22 -16.04
CA LYS A 213 2.63 -20.91 -17.32
C LYS A 213 3.75 -21.97 -17.30
N HIS A 214 4.95 -21.61 -16.84
CA HIS A 214 6.06 -22.57 -16.75
C HIS A 214 5.77 -23.68 -15.75
N ALA A 215 5.18 -23.38 -14.60
CA ALA A 215 4.78 -24.38 -13.61
C ALA A 215 3.73 -25.37 -14.17
N LEU A 216 2.72 -24.88 -14.90
CA LEU A 216 1.71 -25.73 -15.53
C LEU A 216 2.26 -26.58 -16.67
N VAL A 217 3.19 -26.05 -17.47
CA VAL A 217 3.88 -26.82 -18.52
C VAL A 217 4.68 -27.95 -17.90
N TRP A 218 5.43 -27.71 -16.84
CA TRP A 218 6.19 -28.71 -16.12
C TRP A 218 5.27 -29.82 -15.53
N LEU A 219 4.18 -29.42 -14.85
CA LEU A 219 3.19 -30.35 -14.28
C LEU A 219 2.53 -31.23 -15.36
N SER A 220 2.25 -30.68 -16.53
CA SER A 220 1.69 -31.45 -17.64
C SER A 220 2.64 -32.52 -18.19
N GLN A 221 3.94 -32.27 -18.16
CA GLN A 221 4.97 -33.22 -18.60
C GLN A 221 5.18 -34.34 -17.58
N GLU A 222 5.15 -34.03 -16.27
CA GLU A 222 5.25 -35.00 -15.19
C GLU A 222 4.08 -35.99 -15.19
N VAL A 223 2.85 -35.48 -15.40
CA VAL A 223 1.65 -36.37 -15.51
C VAL A 223 1.78 -37.31 -16.70
N SER A 224 2.35 -36.85 -17.81
CA SER A 224 2.56 -37.71 -19.01
C SER A 224 3.64 -38.78 -18.78
N SER A 225 4.61 -38.52 -17.91
CA SER A 225 5.71 -39.48 -17.60
C SER A 225 5.32 -40.52 -16.56
N LYS A 226 4.33 -40.27 -15.70
CA LYS A 226 3.82 -41.19 -14.68
C LYS A 226 2.70 -42.11 -15.20
N GLY A 227 2.21 -41.90 -16.42
CA GLY A 227 1.12 -42.65 -17.07
C GLY A 227 1.56 -43.64 -18.15
N ALA A 228 2.86 -43.92 -18.30
CA ALA A 228 3.41 -44.86 -19.30
C ALA A 228 3.97 -46.11 -18.67
#